data_00457c65390c444c39475595fcd3e102
#
_entry.id   00457c65390c444c39475595fcd3e102
#
_cell.length_a   1.000
_cell.length_b   1.000
_cell.length_c   1.000
_cell.angle_alpha   90.00
_cell.angle_beta   90.00
_cell.angle_gamma   90.00
#
_symmetry.space_group_name_H-M   'P 1'
#
loop_
_entity.id
_entity.type
_entity.pdbx_description
1 polymer ?
#
loop_
_entity_poly.entity_id
_entity_poly.type
_entity_poly.pdbx_seq_one_letter_code
_entity_poly.pdbx_strand_id
1 'polypeptide(L)'
;MSAQPLLAVQSLEVRYGGVVRVRGVSFDVGAGEIVALLGANGAGKSSLLRAISGLIQVYNGRVVRGDVLLDGTSILGLSAPAIVRRGLAQVMEGRRIFAELTVEENLRSGAFTRRDRSGARETQDEVFAMFPVLGERRRSVAGYLSGGEQQMLAIGRALMAGPRLLLLDEPSLGLAPLIQEQIRDTIVTIAEGGTSVLLVEQNAMMALSIAHRAAVLEGGYVVREGLGSELLGDDEIREAYLGAGDRGRRSFKDLKSYGRRRRWSA
;
A
#
# COMPACT_ATOMS: atom_id res chain seq x y z
N MET A 1 -18.83 -6.79 -19.75
CA MET A 1 -18.20 -7.73 -18.82
C MET A 1 -17.11 -6.96 -18.10
N SER A 2 -17.24 -6.72 -16.79
CA SER A 2 -16.17 -6.07 -16.03
C SER A 2 -14.94 -6.96 -16.06
N ALA A 3 -13.75 -6.38 -16.32
CA ALA A 3 -12.49 -7.11 -16.31
C ALA A 3 -12.28 -7.71 -14.90
N GLN A 4 -11.75 -8.94 -14.84
CA GLN A 4 -11.43 -9.58 -13.56
C GLN A 4 -10.39 -8.72 -12.80
N PRO A 5 -10.60 -8.39 -11.52
CA PRO A 5 -9.65 -7.60 -10.75
C PRO A 5 -8.34 -8.37 -10.54
N LEU A 6 -7.22 -7.64 -10.49
CA LEU A 6 -5.91 -8.22 -10.18
C LEU A 6 -5.85 -8.70 -8.73
N LEU A 7 -6.38 -7.90 -7.79
CA LEU A 7 -6.55 -8.29 -6.38
C LEU A 7 -8.02 -8.21 -6.02
N ALA A 8 -8.55 -9.22 -5.34
CA ALA A 8 -9.87 -9.17 -4.72
C ALA A 8 -9.78 -9.62 -3.25
N VAL A 9 -10.19 -8.75 -2.34
CA VAL A 9 -10.34 -9.04 -0.92
C VAL A 9 -11.84 -9.27 -0.65
N GLN A 10 -12.19 -10.44 -0.09
CA GLN A 10 -13.57 -10.86 0.06
C GLN A 10 -13.91 -11.13 1.53
N SER A 11 -14.71 -10.25 2.13
CA SER A 11 -15.24 -10.37 3.50
C SER A 11 -14.17 -10.75 4.53
N LEU A 12 -12.95 -10.17 4.39
CA LEU A 12 -11.79 -10.53 5.18
C LEU A 12 -11.95 -10.12 6.63
N GLU A 13 -11.75 -11.08 7.55
CA GLU A 13 -11.70 -10.83 8.98
C GLU A 13 -10.33 -11.25 9.54
N VAL A 14 -9.67 -10.31 10.25
CA VAL A 14 -8.34 -10.52 10.84
C VAL A 14 -8.40 -10.32 12.35
N ARG A 15 -7.78 -11.26 13.09
CA ARG A 15 -7.74 -11.27 14.54
C ARG A 15 -6.32 -11.41 15.07
N TYR A 16 -6.05 -10.71 16.18
CA TYR A 16 -4.85 -10.89 17.01
C TYR A 16 -5.29 -11.28 18.42
N GLY A 17 -4.97 -12.51 18.84
CA GLY A 17 -5.52 -13.06 20.08
C GLY A 17 -7.05 -12.98 20.12
N GLY A 18 -7.60 -12.31 21.11
CA GLY A 18 -9.05 -12.06 21.25
C GLY A 18 -9.58 -10.85 20.47
N VAL A 19 -8.70 -10.02 19.87
CA VAL A 19 -9.11 -8.74 19.28
C VAL A 19 -9.27 -8.85 17.76
N VAL A 20 -10.48 -8.53 17.25
CA VAL A 20 -10.73 -8.42 15.80
C VAL A 20 -10.31 -7.03 15.33
N ARG A 21 -9.39 -6.98 14.37
CA ARG A 21 -8.84 -5.74 13.81
C ARG A 21 -9.39 -5.39 12.42
N VAL A 22 -9.78 -6.40 11.64
CA VAL A 22 -10.43 -6.23 10.34
C VAL A 22 -11.73 -7.03 10.38
N ARG A 23 -12.84 -6.45 9.94
CA ARG A 23 -14.20 -6.94 10.21
C ARG A 23 -15.00 -7.05 8.91
N GLY A 24 -14.75 -8.10 8.12
CA GLY A 24 -15.51 -8.37 6.90
C GLY A 24 -15.24 -7.36 5.79
N VAL A 25 -13.99 -6.92 5.63
CA VAL A 25 -13.58 -5.96 4.62
C VAL A 25 -13.58 -6.63 3.24
N SER A 26 -14.17 -5.94 2.25
CA SER A 26 -14.15 -6.34 0.85
C SER A 26 -13.80 -5.13 -0.01
N PHE A 27 -12.88 -5.30 -0.94
CA PHE A 27 -12.54 -4.36 -2.01
C PHE A 27 -11.72 -5.09 -3.08
N ASP A 28 -11.48 -4.42 -4.19
CA ASP A 28 -10.67 -4.95 -5.29
C ASP A 28 -9.70 -3.89 -5.84
N VAL A 29 -8.68 -4.34 -6.56
CA VAL A 29 -7.73 -3.52 -7.30
C VAL A 29 -7.66 -4.05 -8.73
N GLY A 30 -7.95 -3.19 -9.69
CA GLY A 30 -7.82 -3.48 -11.12
C GLY A 30 -6.36 -3.45 -11.59
N ALA A 31 -6.13 -3.92 -12.82
CA ALA A 31 -4.81 -3.81 -13.45
C ALA A 31 -4.49 -2.33 -13.78
N GLY A 32 -3.29 -1.86 -13.43
CA GLY A 32 -2.85 -0.48 -13.62
C GLY A 32 -3.56 0.55 -12.74
N GLU A 33 -4.36 0.10 -11.76
CA GLU A 33 -5.16 0.98 -10.90
C GLU A 33 -4.40 1.37 -9.64
N ILE A 34 -4.56 2.63 -9.20
CA ILE A 34 -4.20 3.10 -7.85
C ILE A 34 -5.48 3.09 -7.00
N VAL A 35 -5.52 2.21 -5.99
CA VAL A 35 -6.59 2.20 -4.98
C VAL A 35 -6.03 2.67 -3.67
N ALA A 36 -6.65 3.69 -3.06
CA ALA A 36 -6.25 4.18 -1.75
C ALA A 36 -7.10 3.56 -0.63
N LEU A 37 -6.45 3.15 0.46
CA LEU A 37 -7.09 2.75 1.68
C LEU A 37 -6.76 3.75 2.79
N LEU A 38 -7.73 4.58 3.12
CA LEU A 38 -7.61 5.64 4.11
C LEU A 38 -8.07 5.18 5.49
N GLY A 39 -7.56 5.80 6.53
CA GLY A 39 -8.03 5.55 7.88
C GLY A 39 -7.06 6.05 8.94
N ALA A 40 -7.59 6.33 10.13
CA ALA A 40 -6.77 6.73 11.28
C ALA A 40 -5.86 5.58 11.75
N ASN A 41 -4.90 5.91 12.63
CA ASN A 41 -4.07 4.91 13.29
C ASN A 41 -4.95 3.93 14.09
N GLY A 42 -4.68 2.63 13.93
CA GLY A 42 -5.48 1.58 14.55
C GLY A 42 -6.76 1.19 13.80
N ALA A 43 -7.08 1.80 12.65
CA ALA A 43 -8.25 1.45 11.84
C ALA A 43 -8.21 0.02 11.27
N GLY A 44 -7.02 -0.60 11.19
CA GLY A 44 -6.86 -1.96 10.67
C GLY A 44 -6.04 -2.06 9.38
N LYS A 45 -5.57 -0.93 8.82
CA LYS A 45 -4.88 -0.83 7.53
C LYS A 45 -3.67 -1.77 7.41
N SER A 46 -2.68 -1.66 8.30
CA SER A 46 -1.49 -2.53 8.27
C SER A 46 -1.82 -4.00 8.57
N SER A 47 -2.90 -4.28 9.34
CA SER A 47 -3.38 -5.66 9.55
C SER A 47 -3.91 -6.27 8.27
N LEU A 48 -4.62 -5.48 7.47
CA LEU A 48 -5.10 -5.87 6.16
C LEU A 48 -3.94 -6.15 5.20
N LEU A 49 -2.97 -5.23 5.11
CA LEU A 49 -1.78 -5.43 4.27
C LEU A 49 -0.98 -6.68 4.67
N ARG A 50 -0.81 -6.94 5.98
CA ARG A 50 -0.13 -8.15 6.47
C ARG A 50 -0.87 -9.43 6.09
N ALA A 51 -2.20 -9.40 6.08
CA ALA A 51 -2.98 -10.55 5.63
C ALA A 51 -2.80 -10.80 4.12
N ILE A 52 -2.83 -9.74 3.30
CA ILE A 52 -2.64 -9.80 1.85
C ILE A 52 -1.23 -10.27 1.48
N SER A 53 -0.19 -9.79 2.19
CA SER A 53 1.22 -10.10 1.90
C SER A 53 1.73 -11.40 2.53
N GLY A 54 0.88 -12.15 3.26
CA GLY A 54 1.28 -13.39 3.93
C GLY A 54 2.13 -13.20 5.17
N LEU A 55 2.17 -11.98 5.72
CA LEU A 55 2.95 -11.65 6.92
C LEU A 55 2.14 -11.74 8.22
N ILE A 56 0.85 -12.02 8.14
CA ILE A 56 -0.06 -11.95 9.29
C ILE A 56 0.39 -12.83 10.46
N GLN A 57 0.90 -14.03 10.17
CA GLN A 57 1.35 -14.98 11.20
C GLN A 57 2.63 -14.52 11.89
N VAL A 58 3.54 -13.83 11.18
CA VAL A 58 4.77 -13.25 11.74
C VAL A 58 4.44 -12.25 12.85
N TYR A 59 3.29 -11.60 12.75
CA TYR A 59 2.80 -10.65 13.75
C TYR A 59 1.76 -11.25 14.72
N ASN A 60 1.72 -12.59 14.87
CA ASN A 60 0.80 -13.32 15.75
C ASN A 60 -0.69 -13.06 15.44
N GLY A 61 -1.00 -12.71 14.19
CA GLY A 61 -2.36 -12.56 13.69
C GLY A 61 -2.81 -13.76 12.88
N ARG A 62 -4.11 -13.84 12.63
CA ARG A 62 -4.70 -14.85 11.76
C ARG A 62 -5.89 -14.30 11.00
N VAL A 63 -6.09 -14.78 9.78
CA VAL A 63 -7.35 -14.63 9.05
C VAL A 63 -8.33 -15.66 9.59
N VAL A 64 -9.52 -15.22 10.00
CA VAL A 64 -10.55 -16.09 10.57
C VAL A 64 -11.75 -16.28 9.64
N ARG A 65 -11.90 -15.36 8.65
CA ARG A 65 -12.96 -15.41 7.65
C ARG A 65 -12.53 -14.66 6.39
N GLY A 66 -13.15 -15.01 5.26
CA GLY A 66 -12.94 -14.34 3.98
C GLY A 66 -11.80 -14.95 3.19
N ASP A 67 -11.50 -14.33 2.06
CA ASP A 67 -10.41 -14.75 1.16
C ASP A 67 -9.68 -13.55 0.55
N VAL A 68 -8.49 -13.80 0.02
CA VAL A 68 -7.68 -12.86 -0.76
C VAL A 68 -7.30 -13.56 -2.05
N LEU A 69 -7.81 -13.06 -3.15
CA LEU A 69 -7.53 -13.61 -4.48
C LEU A 69 -6.57 -12.67 -5.22
N LEU A 70 -5.51 -13.24 -5.76
CA LEU A 70 -4.63 -12.57 -6.71
C LEU A 70 -4.80 -13.26 -8.06
N ASP A 71 -5.23 -12.50 -9.05
CA ASP A 71 -5.52 -13.03 -10.39
C ASP A 71 -6.53 -14.21 -10.33
N GLY A 72 -7.57 -14.06 -9.52
CA GLY A 72 -8.61 -15.07 -9.30
C GLY A 72 -8.18 -16.29 -8.47
N THR A 73 -6.93 -16.36 -8.02
CA THR A 73 -6.40 -17.49 -7.24
C THR A 73 -6.18 -17.07 -5.79
N SER A 74 -6.68 -17.84 -4.83
CA SER A 74 -6.46 -17.57 -3.40
C SER A 74 -4.97 -17.61 -3.05
N ILE A 75 -4.54 -16.59 -2.31
CA ILE A 75 -3.18 -16.48 -1.79
C ILE A 75 -3.12 -16.61 -0.26
N LEU A 76 -4.25 -16.83 0.40
CA LEU A 76 -4.26 -17.07 1.85
C LEU A 76 -3.49 -18.34 2.20
N GLY A 77 -2.72 -18.25 3.29
CA GLY A 77 -1.88 -19.35 3.76
C GLY A 77 -0.59 -19.57 2.97
N LEU A 78 -0.37 -18.82 1.90
CA LEU A 78 0.92 -18.84 1.21
C LEU A 78 1.98 -18.06 2.01
N SER A 79 3.24 -18.49 1.90
CA SER A 79 4.36 -17.74 2.44
C SER A 79 4.61 -16.44 1.67
N ALA A 80 5.12 -15.40 2.34
CA ALA A 80 5.43 -14.12 1.70
C ALA A 80 6.32 -14.27 0.44
N PRO A 81 7.39 -15.10 0.43
CA PRO A 81 8.16 -15.33 -0.81
C PRO A 81 7.34 -15.97 -1.94
N ALA A 82 6.34 -16.81 -1.63
CA ALA A 82 5.47 -17.39 -2.64
C ALA A 82 4.51 -16.35 -3.24
N ILE A 83 4.05 -15.41 -2.42
CA ILE A 83 3.21 -14.27 -2.85
C ILE A 83 4.01 -13.31 -3.72
N VAL A 84 5.26 -12.98 -3.32
CA VAL A 84 6.15 -12.14 -4.13
C VAL A 84 6.40 -12.75 -5.51
N ARG A 85 6.65 -14.07 -5.60
CA ARG A 85 6.79 -14.75 -6.89
C ARG A 85 5.54 -14.72 -7.76
N ARG A 86 4.36 -14.44 -7.20
CA ARG A 86 3.12 -14.22 -7.95
C ARG A 86 2.92 -12.76 -8.37
N GLY A 87 3.89 -11.90 -8.11
CA GLY A 87 3.90 -10.51 -8.55
C GLY A 87 3.26 -9.52 -7.58
N LEU A 88 3.22 -9.83 -6.26
CA LEU A 88 2.80 -8.87 -5.24
C LEU A 88 3.99 -8.53 -4.35
N ALA A 89 4.39 -7.25 -4.30
CA ALA A 89 5.42 -6.76 -3.39
C ALA A 89 4.85 -5.75 -2.40
N GLN A 90 5.50 -5.59 -1.24
CA GLN A 90 5.09 -4.63 -0.22
C GLN A 90 6.26 -3.76 0.23
N VAL A 91 6.01 -2.45 0.31
CA VAL A 91 6.80 -1.49 1.08
C VAL A 91 6.13 -1.32 2.43
N MET A 92 6.82 -1.74 3.49
CA MET A 92 6.29 -1.69 4.85
C MET A 92 6.53 -0.32 5.47
N GLU A 93 5.67 0.07 6.41
CA GLU A 93 5.87 1.23 7.26
C GLU A 93 7.27 1.22 7.93
N GLY A 94 7.88 2.39 8.05
CA GLY A 94 9.21 2.55 8.65
C GLY A 94 10.36 2.16 7.73
N ARG A 95 10.13 2.19 6.40
CA ARG A 95 11.13 2.02 5.32
C ARG A 95 11.76 0.63 5.25
N ARG A 96 12.14 0.03 6.38
CA ARG A 96 12.68 -1.33 6.53
C ARG A 96 13.83 -1.65 5.55
N ILE A 97 14.72 -0.68 5.32
CA ILE A 97 15.94 -0.89 4.54
C ILE A 97 16.96 -1.71 5.33
N PHE A 98 17.92 -2.33 4.65
CA PHE A 98 19.10 -2.92 5.26
C PHE A 98 20.14 -1.82 5.45
N ALA A 99 20.18 -1.21 6.63
CA ALA A 99 20.94 0.01 6.90
C ALA A 99 22.47 -0.18 6.71
N GLU A 100 22.98 -1.38 6.90
CA GLU A 100 24.41 -1.72 6.81
C GLU A 100 24.84 -2.07 5.38
N LEU A 101 23.90 -2.34 4.49
CA LEU A 101 24.18 -2.60 3.08
C LEU A 101 24.23 -1.29 2.29
N THR A 102 24.94 -1.32 1.16
CA THR A 102 24.91 -0.22 0.20
C THR A 102 23.53 -0.09 -0.46
N VAL A 103 23.29 1.05 -1.12
CA VAL A 103 22.08 1.27 -1.95
C VAL A 103 21.93 0.14 -2.98
N GLU A 104 22.99 -0.15 -3.73
CA GLU A 104 22.97 -1.20 -4.76
C GLU A 104 22.68 -2.58 -4.18
N GLU A 105 23.27 -2.95 -3.04
CA GLU A 105 23.01 -4.23 -2.38
C GLU A 105 21.57 -4.31 -1.85
N ASN A 106 21.01 -3.21 -1.32
CA ASN A 106 19.60 -3.14 -0.97
C ASN A 106 18.71 -3.42 -2.17
N LEU A 107 18.94 -2.76 -3.31
CA LEU A 107 18.18 -3.00 -4.53
C LEU A 107 18.30 -4.45 -4.99
N ARG A 108 19.51 -4.98 -5.08
CA ARG A 108 19.77 -6.38 -5.48
C ARG A 108 19.07 -7.39 -4.58
N SER A 109 18.95 -7.11 -3.28
CA SER A 109 18.19 -7.97 -2.35
C SER A 109 16.71 -8.07 -2.72
N GLY A 110 16.12 -7.01 -3.29
CA GLY A 110 14.73 -7.01 -3.77
C GLY A 110 14.48 -7.99 -4.92
N ALA A 111 15.49 -8.26 -5.74
CA ALA A 111 15.41 -9.21 -6.84
C ALA A 111 15.63 -10.68 -6.42
N PHE A 112 15.77 -10.99 -5.12
CA PHE A 112 16.11 -12.33 -4.64
C PHE A 112 15.18 -13.44 -5.13
N THR A 113 13.89 -13.13 -5.33
CA THR A 113 12.90 -14.11 -5.79
C THR A 113 12.86 -14.25 -7.32
N ARG A 114 13.52 -13.36 -8.08
CA ARG A 114 13.54 -13.40 -9.56
C ARG A 114 14.56 -14.40 -10.07
N ARG A 115 14.16 -15.11 -11.13
CA ARG A 115 15.05 -15.99 -11.89
C ARG A 115 15.65 -15.30 -13.12
N ASP A 116 14.98 -14.29 -13.61
CA ASP A 116 15.38 -13.46 -14.74
C ASP A 116 16.39 -12.41 -14.29
N ARG A 117 17.68 -12.65 -14.62
CA ARG A 117 18.80 -11.75 -14.25
C ARG A 117 18.91 -10.54 -15.19
N SER A 118 18.50 -10.67 -16.46
CA SER A 118 18.52 -9.56 -17.42
C SER A 118 17.45 -8.54 -17.04
N GLY A 119 16.22 -8.96 -16.86
CA GLY A 119 15.13 -8.08 -16.43
C GLY A 119 15.37 -7.48 -15.03
N ALA A 120 16.10 -8.15 -14.14
CA ALA A 120 16.50 -7.54 -12.87
C ALA A 120 17.49 -6.37 -13.05
N ARG A 121 18.37 -6.42 -14.04
CA ARG A 121 19.26 -5.29 -14.38
C ARG A 121 18.50 -4.13 -14.99
N GLU A 122 17.64 -4.43 -15.96
CA GLU A 122 16.76 -3.43 -16.58
C GLU A 122 15.92 -2.70 -15.52
N THR A 123 15.28 -3.44 -14.61
CA THR A 123 14.54 -2.84 -13.50
C THR A 123 15.43 -2.00 -12.58
N GLN A 124 16.69 -2.40 -12.35
CA GLN A 124 17.62 -1.61 -11.54
C GLN A 124 17.96 -0.28 -12.24
N ASP A 125 18.14 -0.28 -13.55
CA ASP A 125 18.40 0.93 -14.33
C ASP A 125 17.17 1.85 -14.34
N GLU A 126 15.96 1.29 -14.45
CA GLU A 126 14.69 2.01 -14.31
C GLU A 126 14.54 2.65 -12.90
N VAL A 127 14.90 1.93 -11.84
CA VAL A 127 14.90 2.46 -10.48
C VAL A 127 15.88 3.62 -10.31
N PHE A 128 17.08 3.53 -10.91
CA PHE A 128 18.03 4.63 -10.88
C PHE A 128 17.60 5.83 -11.75
N ALA A 129 16.89 5.58 -12.84
CA ALA A 129 16.28 6.65 -13.64
C ALA A 129 15.13 7.34 -12.88
N MET A 130 14.31 6.56 -12.16
CA MET A 130 13.21 7.06 -11.33
C MET A 130 13.74 7.83 -10.09
N PHE A 131 14.85 7.40 -9.53
CA PHE A 131 15.49 7.98 -8.34
C PHE A 131 16.96 8.29 -8.60
N PRO A 132 17.31 9.37 -9.33
CA PRO A 132 18.70 9.69 -9.69
C PRO A 132 19.64 9.76 -8.49
N VAL A 133 19.17 10.29 -7.34
CA VAL A 133 19.93 10.36 -6.10
C VAL A 133 20.41 8.99 -5.60
N LEU A 134 19.65 7.93 -5.86
CA LEU A 134 20.08 6.56 -5.53
C LEU A 134 21.19 6.09 -6.46
N GLY A 135 21.15 6.50 -7.74
CA GLY A 135 22.22 6.23 -8.72
C GLY A 135 23.52 6.90 -8.33
N GLU A 136 23.49 8.17 -7.93
CA GLU A 136 24.65 8.94 -7.46
C GLU A 136 25.25 8.32 -6.19
N ARG A 137 24.40 7.78 -5.32
CA ARG A 137 24.78 7.18 -4.03
C ARG A 137 24.81 5.66 -4.02
N ARG A 138 24.88 5.01 -5.20
CA ARG A 138 24.75 3.55 -5.32
C ARG A 138 25.70 2.75 -4.44
N ARG A 139 26.90 3.27 -4.15
CA ARG A 139 27.91 2.64 -3.30
C ARG A 139 27.90 3.13 -1.85
N SER A 140 27.05 4.10 -1.52
CA SER A 140 26.90 4.60 -0.15
C SER A 140 26.14 3.60 0.70
N VAL A 141 26.52 3.49 1.98
CA VAL A 141 25.81 2.70 2.98
C VAL A 141 24.42 3.31 3.22
N ALA A 142 23.39 2.52 3.11
CA ALA A 142 21.99 2.99 3.11
C ALA A 142 21.57 3.67 4.44
N GLY A 143 22.20 3.32 5.55
CA GLY A 143 21.95 3.96 6.84
C GLY A 143 22.28 5.45 6.89
N TYR A 144 23.15 5.95 5.99
CA TYR A 144 23.51 7.37 5.91
C TYR A 144 22.64 8.18 4.95
N LEU A 145 21.65 7.57 4.33
CA LEU A 145 20.68 8.27 3.50
C LEU A 145 19.72 9.08 4.37
N SER A 146 19.25 10.21 3.82
CA SER A 146 18.13 10.95 4.41
C SER A 146 16.86 10.09 4.47
N GLY A 147 15.89 10.51 5.28
CA GLY A 147 14.64 9.76 5.40
C GLY A 147 13.87 9.63 4.09
N GLY A 148 13.91 10.64 3.22
CA GLY A 148 13.31 10.58 1.89
C GLY A 148 14.05 9.61 0.96
N GLU A 149 15.38 9.67 0.93
CA GLU A 149 16.20 8.74 0.13
C GLU A 149 16.03 7.28 0.59
N GLN A 150 15.90 7.04 1.89
CA GLN A 150 15.59 5.71 2.44
C GLN A 150 14.22 5.22 1.98
N GLN A 151 13.23 6.11 1.88
CA GLN A 151 11.90 5.77 1.38
C GLN A 151 11.95 5.43 -0.12
N MET A 152 12.66 6.23 -0.91
CA MET A 152 12.91 5.94 -2.33
C MET A 152 13.59 4.59 -2.51
N LEU A 153 14.60 4.30 -1.67
CA LEU A 153 15.30 3.01 -1.68
C LEU A 153 14.37 1.85 -1.33
N ALA A 154 13.47 2.02 -0.36
CA ALA A 154 12.51 0.99 0.02
C ALA A 154 11.52 0.69 -1.13
N ILE A 155 11.04 1.73 -1.82
CA ILE A 155 10.18 1.59 -3.01
C ILE A 155 10.98 0.92 -4.14
N GLY A 156 12.17 1.42 -4.47
CA GLY A 156 13.03 0.84 -5.48
C GLY A 156 13.33 -0.64 -5.24
N ARG A 157 13.63 -1.01 -3.99
CA ARG A 157 13.85 -2.41 -3.61
C ARG A 157 12.61 -3.29 -3.84
N ALA A 158 11.40 -2.77 -3.59
CA ALA A 158 10.17 -3.51 -3.86
C ALA A 158 9.95 -3.69 -5.36
N LEU A 159 10.24 -2.66 -6.17
CA LEU A 159 10.16 -2.72 -7.63
C LEU A 159 11.12 -3.74 -8.24
N MET A 160 12.28 -3.98 -7.63
CA MET A 160 13.25 -5.00 -8.07
C MET A 160 12.65 -6.41 -8.15
N ALA A 161 11.57 -6.70 -7.43
CA ALA A 161 10.84 -7.96 -7.56
C ALA A 161 10.05 -8.09 -8.87
N GLY A 162 9.89 -7.02 -9.65
CA GLY A 162 9.06 -6.95 -10.85
C GLY A 162 7.57 -7.17 -10.53
N PRO A 163 6.99 -6.43 -9.58
CA PRO A 163 5.62 -6.68 -9.14
C PRO A 163 4.59 -6.23 -10.17
N ARG A 164 3.45 -6.94 -10.24
CA ARG A 164 2.22 -6.48 -10.90
C ARG A 164 1.34 -5.67 -9.95
N LEU A 165 1.50 -5.90 -8.64
CA LEU A 165 0.81 -5.17 -7.58
C LEU A 165 1.80 -4.76 -6.50
N LEU A 166 1.87 -3.47 -6.22
CA LEU A 166 2.69 -2.88 -5.17
C LEU A 166 1.80 -2.41 -4.01
N LEU A 167 2.04 -2.94 -2.82
CA LEU A 167 1.41 -2.47 -1.59
C LEU A 167 2.32 -1.44 -0.92
N LEU A 168 1.81 -0.25 -0.62
CA LEU A 168 2.53 0.84 0.05
C LEU A 168 1.86 1.14 1.40
N ASP A 169 2.59 0.95 2.49
CA ASP A 169 2.10 1.20 3.87
C ASP A 169 2.67 2.53 4.38
N GLU A 170 1.85 3.58 4.34
CA GLU A 170 2.13 4.96 4.78
C GLU A 170 3.47 5.52 4.22
N PRO A 171 3.66 5.51 2.88
CA PRO A 171 4.94 5.87 2.28
C PRO A 171 5.32 7.35 2.48
N SER A 172 4.37 8.24 2.78
CA SER A 172 4.61 9.67 3.01
C SER A 172 4.89 10.04 4.47
N LEU A 173 4.74 9.09 5.40
CA LEU A 173 4.80 9.35 6.84
C LEU A 173 6.17 9.90 7.28
N GLY A 174 6.16 11.04 7.98
CA GLY A 174 7.36 11.65 8.54
C GLY A 174 8.36 12.20 7.51
N LEU A 175 7.90 12.46 6.27
CA LEU A 175 8.68 13.08 5.23
C LEU A 175 8.37 14.58 5.11
N ALA A 176 9.36 15.36 4.66
CA ALA A 176 9.16 16.77 4.33
C ALA A 176 8.18 16.92 3.14
N PRO A 177 7.40 18.02 3.06
CA PRO A 177 6.36 18.20 2.04
C PRO A 177 6.86 17.98 0.60
N LEU A 178 8.01 18.52 0.25
CA LEU A 178 8.60 18.35 -1.09
C LEU A 178 8.88 16.87 -1.41
N ILE A 179 9.32 16.09 -0.42
CA ILE A 179 9.58 14.64 -0.60
C ILE A 179 8.27 13.87 -0.71
N GLN A 180 7.21 14.29 0.02
CA GLN A 180 5.88 13.69 -0.14
C GLN A 180 5.35 13.88 -1.57
N GLU A 181 5.56 15.06 -2.18
CA GLU A 181 5.21 15.32 -3.57
C GLU A 181 6.00 14.42 -4.52
N GLN A 182 7.30 14.27 -4.32
CA GLN A 182 8.12 13.35 -5.13
C GLN A 182 7.66 11.90 -5.01
N ILE A 183 7.32 11.42 -3.82
CA ILE A 183 6.78 10.07 -3.62
C ILE A 183 5.41 9.92 -4.30
N ARG A 184 4.54 10.92 -4.22
CA ARG A 184 3.25 10.95 -4.91
C ARG A 184 3.44 10.78 -6.42
N ASP A 185 4.31 11.60 -7.02
CA ASP A 185 4.56 11.57 -8.47
C ASP A 185 5.21 10.25 -8.90
N THR A 186 6.08 9.70 -8.05
CA THR A 186 6.64 8.36 -8.25
C THR A 186 5.56 7.27 -8.28
N ILE A 187 4.58 7.33 -7.38
CA ILE A 187 3.47 6.35 -7.34
C ILE A 187 2.66 6.42 -8.63
N VAL A 188 2.39 7.61 -9.15
CA VAL A 188 1.72 7.80 -10.45
C VAL A 188 2.54 7.18 -11.57
N THR A 189 3.84 7.48 -11.66
CA THR A 189 4.75 6.92 -12.67
C THR A 189 4.79 5.38 -12.62
N ILE A 190 4.80 4.79 -11.43
CA ILE A 190 4.76 3.33 -11.24
C ILE A 190 3.46 2.75 -11.82
N ALA A 191 2.32 3.39 -11.56
CA ALA A 191 1.03 2.93 -12.06
C ALA A 191 0.90 3.11 -13.59
N GLU A 192 1.37 4.22 -14.15
CA GLU A 192 1.44 4.46 -15.59
C GLU A 192 2.34 3.44 -16.29
N GLY A 193 3.38 2.95 -15.61
CA GLY A 193 4.22 1.84 -16.06
C GLY A 193 3.54 0.46 -16.00
N GLY A 194 2.26 0.39 -15.59
CA GLY A 194 1.44 -0.83 -15.57
C GLY A 194 1.45 -1.61 -14.26
N THR A 195 2.17 -1.15 -13.23
CA THR A 195 2.14 -1.75 -11.89
C THR A 195 0.96 -1.19 -11.10
N SER A 196 0.00 -2.03 -10.74
CA SER A 196 -1.13 -1.62 -9.87
C SER A 196 -0.63 -1.26 -8.47
N VAL A 197 -1.31 -0.34 -7.79
CA VAL A 197 -0.90 0.12 -6.46
C VAL A 197 -2.06 0.06 -5.48
N LEU A 198 -1.86 -0.59 -4.34
CA LEU A 198 -2.70 -0.41 -3.15
C LEU A 198 -1.96 0.50 -2.18
N LEU A 199 -2.40 1.74 -2.10
CA LEU A 199 -1.82 2.79 -1.29
C LEU A 199 -2.57 2.90 0.04
N VAL A 200 -1.90 2.57 1.13
CA VAL A 200 -2.41 2.80 2.48
C VAL A 200 -1.82 4.09 3.01
N GLU A 201 -2.68 5.05 3.36
CA GLU A 201 -2.24 6.37 3.81
C GLU A 201 -3.13 6.93 4.93
N GLN A 202 -2.52 7.80 5.72
CA GLN A 202 -3.21 8.66 6.66
C GLN A 202 -3.40 10.06 6.09
N ASN A 203 -2.52 10.52 5.18
CA ASN A 203 -2.64 11.76 4.43
C ASN A 203 -3.65 11.58 3.29
N ALA A 204 -4.94 11.83 3.61
CA ALA A 204 -6.03 11.64 2.66
C ALA A 204 -5.89 12.53 1.41
N MET A 205 -5.41 13.78 1.56
CA MET A 205 -5.24 14.69 0.42
C MET A 205 -4.28 14.12 -0.61
N MET A 206 -3.11 13.70 -0.16
CA MET A 206 -2.09 13.12 -1.03
C MET A 206 -2.64 11.86 -1.71
N ALA A 207 -3.23 10.96 -0.94
CA ALA A 207 -3.72 9.70 -1.48
C ALA A 207 -4.87 9.88 -2.48
N LEU A 208 -5.88 10.70 -2.14
CA LEU A 208 -7.05 10.95 -3.00
C LEU A 208 -6.69 11.73 -4.26
N SER A 209 -5.64 12.55 -4.24
CA SER A 209 -5.22 13.32 -5.42
C SER A 209 -4.71 12.43 -6.57
N ILE A 210 -4.31 11.19 -6.29
CA ILE A 210 -3.75 10.25 -7.28
C ILE A 210 -4.53 8.94 -7.39
N ALA A 211 -5.43 8.66 -6.45
CA ALA A 211 -6.18 7.42 -6.45
C ALA A 211 -7.34 7.44 -7.48
N HIS A 212 -7.48 6.37 -8.25
CA HIS A 212 -8.66 6.14 -9.08
C HIS A 212 -9.88 5.86 -8.22
N ARG A 213 -9.72 4.98 -7.23
CA ARG A 213 -10.75 4.67 -6.22
C ARG A 213 -10.15 4.68 -4.83
N ALA A 214 -10.98 4.93 -3.84
CA ALA A 214 -10.54 4.85 -2.45
C ALA A 214 -11.62 4.27 -1.55
N ALA A 215 -11.15 3.67 -0.45
CA ALA A 215 -12.00 3.21 0.65
C ALA A 215 -11.49 3.79 1.98
N VAL A 216 -12.41 4.15 2.85
CA VAL A 216 -12.13 4.66 4.21
C VAL A 216 -12.37 3.55 5.21
N LEU A 217 -11.34 3.21 5.96
CA LEU A 217 -11.38 2.18 6.99
C LEU A 217 -11.49 2.82 8.38
N GLU A 218 -12.50 2.44 9.15
CA GLU A 218 -12.68 2.87 10.54
C GLU A 218 -13.12 1.69 11.43
N GLY A 219 -12.42 1.47 12.55
CA GLY A 219 -12.73 0.41 13.49
C GLY A 219 -12.74 -1.00 12.88
N GLY A 220 -12.03 -1.20 11.81
CA GLY A 220 -11.94 -2.47 11.07
C GLY A 220 -13.00 -2.65 9.99
N TYR A 221 -13.85 -1.67 9.72
CA TYR A 221 -14.88 -1.70 8.67
C TYR A 221 -14.56 -0.70 7.57
N VAL A 222 -14.96 -1.00 6.34
CA VAL A 222 -15.07 0.03 5.29
C VAL A 222 -16.34 0.82 5.56
N VAL A 223 -16.19 2.12 5.83
CA VAL A 223 -17.30 3.03 6.14
C VAL A 223 -17.70 3.89 4.96
N ARG A 224 -16.78 4.14 4.02
CA ARG A 224 -17.00 4.90 2.80
C ARG A 224 -16.14 4.33 1.68
N GLU A 225 -16.63 4.41 0.44
CA GLU A 225 -15.91 4.03 -0.77
C GLU A 225 -16.42 4.81 -1.96
N GLY A 226 -15.57 5.05 -2.95
CA GLY A 226 -15.94 5.80 -4.15
C GLY A 226 -14.74 6.13 -5.03
N LEU A 227 -14.96 6.93 -6.07
CA LEU A 227 -13.88 7.48 -6.87
C LEU A 227 -13.02 8.43 -6.03
N GLY A 228 -11.70 8.43 -6.25
CA GLY A 228 -10.79 9.31 -5.53
C GLY A 228 -11.18 10.79 -5.66
N SER A 229 -11.57 11.21 -6.86
CA SER A 229 -12.04 12.58 -7.15
C SER A 229 -13.35 12.95 -6.42
N GLU A 230 -14.28 12.00 -6.26
CA GLU A 230 -15.52 12.23 -5.53
C GLU A 230 -15.26 12.38 -4.04
N LEU A 231 -14.44 11.49 -3.47
CA LEU A 231 -14.09 11.51 -2.05
C LEU A 231 -13.22 12.72 -1.69
N LEU A 232 -12.39 13.22 -2.61
CA LEU A 232 -11.62 14.45 -2.44
C LEU A 232 -12.54 15.69 -2.30
N GLY A 233 -13.69 15.69 -3.00
CA GLY A 233 -14.72 16.73 -2.93
C GLY A 233 -15.72 16.57 -1.78
N ASP A 234 -15.70 15.46 -1.05
CA ASP A 234 -16.64 15.16 0.04
C ASP A 234 -16.30 15.97 1.30
N ASP A 235 -17.23 16.81 1.74
CA ASP A 235 -17.03 17.70 2.89
C ASP A 235 -16.84 16.91 4.21
N GLU A 236 -17.48 15.75 4.35
CA GLU A 236 -17.33 14.89 5.54
C GLU A 236 -15.92 14.27 5.59
N ILE A 237 -15.38 13.85 4.44
CA ILE A 237 -14.00 13.38 4.33
C ILE A 237 -13.02 14.52 4.64
N ARG A 238 -13.30 15.71 4.11
CA ARG A 238 -12.47 16.91 4.37
C ARG A 238 -12.51 17.28 5.86
N GLU A 239 -13.66 17.29 6.50
CA GLU A 239 -13.77 17.60 7.93
C GLU A 239 -13.08 16.54 8.79
N ALA A 240 -13.24 15.25 8.50
CA ALA A 240 -12.67 14.15 9.27
C ALA A 240 -11.14 14.05 9.14
N TYR A 241 -10.59 14.33 7.96
CA TYR A 241 -9.17 14.14 7.65
C TYR A 241 -8.39 15.43 7.40
N LEU A 242 -9.06 16.55 7.06
CA LEU A 242 -8.45 17.83 6.71
C LEU A 242 -8.77 18.92 7.71
N GLY A 243 -9.89 18.85 8.44
CA GLY A 243 -10.33 19.82 9.45
C GLY A 243 -9.60 19.74 10.79
N ALA A 244 -8.65 18.84 10.95
CA ALA A 244 -7.94 18.61 12.22
C ALA A 244 -6.66 19.45 12.37
N GLY A 245 -6.72 20.74 12.06
CA GLY A 245 -5.89 21.74 12.73
C GLY A 245 -6.48 22.00 14.11
N ASP A 246 -5.84 21.50 15.17
CA ASP A 246 -6.02 21.84 16.60
C ASP A 246 -7.34 21.49 17.32
N ARG A 247 -8.36 20.92 16.71
CA ARG A 247 -9.56 20.41 17.41
C ARG A 247 -9.81 18.96 17.04
N GLY A 248 -9.66 18.08 18.00
CA GLY A 248 -9.70 16.61 17.92
C GLY A 248 -10.54 16.01 16.78
N ARG A 249 -9.91 15.05 16.07
CA ARG A 249 -10.52 14.26 14.98
C ARG A 249 -11.89 13.73 15.39
N ARG A 250 -12.94 14.16 14.71
CA ARG A 250 -14.28 13.57 14.86
C ARG A 250 -14.31 12.21 14.16
N SER A 251 -14.84 11.20 14.80
CA SER A 251 -15.08 9.88 14.22
C SER A 251 -16.22 9.94 13.20
N PHE A 252 -16.15 9.21 12.10
CA PHE A 252 -17.30 9.02 11.20
C PHE A 252 -18.53 8.45 11.89
N LYS A 253 -18.37 7.79 13.05
CA LYS A 253 -19.49 7.35 13.89
C LYS A 253 -20.27 8.49 14.52
N ASP A 254 -19.63 9.65 14.70
CA ASP A 254 -20.25 10.84 15.30
C ASP A 254 -20.97 11.69 14.25
N LEU A 255 -20.66 11.47 12.96
CA LEU A 255 -21.36 12.03 11.81
C LEU A 255 -22.49 11.05 11.43
N LYS A 256 -23.68 11.27 11.96
CA LYS A 256 -24.98 10.56 11.79
C LYS A 256 -24.98 9.31 10.91
N SER A 257 -25.38 8.20 11.50
CA SER A 257 -26.01 6.98 10.94
C SER A 257 -25.99 6.85 9.42
N TYR A 258 -24.89 6.35 8.88
CA TYR A 258 -24.88 5.85 7.50
C TYR A 258 -25.44 4.43 7.48
N GLY A 259 -26.59 4.30 6.81
CA GLY A 259 -27.24 3.04 6.54
C GLY A 259 -26.28 2.11 5.76
N ARG A 260 -26.22 0.86 6.23
CA ARG A 260 -25.64 -0.28 5.53
C ARG A 260 -26.12 -0.32 4.08
N ARG A 261 -25.28 0.00 3.10
CA ARG A 261 -25.41 -0.27 1.65
C ARG A 261 -24.08 0.09 0.98
N ARG A 262 -23.50 -0.71 0.12
CA ARG A 262 -23.74 -1.78 -0.84
C ARG A 262 -22.45 -2.54 -1.08
N ARG A 263 -22.53 -3.82 -1.39
CA ARG A 263 -21.44 -4.63 -1.94
C ARG A 263 -21.07 -4.10 -3.33
N TRP A 264 -19.79 -4.09 -3.65
CA TRP A 264 -19.31 -4.14 -5.01
C TRP A 264 -19.81 -5.46 -5.62
N SER A 265 -20.85 -5.39 -6.43
CA SER A 265 -21.28 -6.47 -7.29
C SER A 265 -22.03 -5.85 -8.45
N ALA A 266 -21.37 -5.84 -9.55
CA ALA A 266 -21.79 -6.28 -10.88
C ALA A 266 -20.79 -5.81 -11.93
#